data_f71fc6b529f1ded3825c16edb4c0d31a
#
_entry.id   f71fc6b529f1ded3825c16edb4c0d31a
#
_cell.length_a   1.000
_cell.length_b   1.000
_cell.length_c   1.000
_cell.angle_alpha   90.00
_cell.angle_beta   90.00
_cell.angle_gamma   90.00
#
_symmetry.space_group_name_H-M   'P 1'
#
loop_
_entity.id
_entity.type
_entity.pdbx_description
1 polymer ?
#
loop_
_entity_poly.entity_id
_entity_poly.type
_entity_poly.pdbx_seq_one_letter_code
_entity_poly.pdbx_strand_id
1 'polypeptide(L)'
;MNKFAKMSIVAAAAAVAGAGTAYADHLNIDVDGAMIEDGAIVFPSVLIDKDGYVVIHAVENGEPVLPASIGHTAVPAGTTENVKVEVEGGAMEGTDYVAMIHYETNDNDTYDFGEGMTDVDTPGMKPDNTPYALPFTAGGM
;
A
#
# COMPACT_ATOMS: atom_id res chain seq x y z
N MET A 1 -20.39 9.93 1.80
CA MET A 1 -20.14 9.19 0.63
C MET A 1 -18.80 8.48 0.68
N ASN A 2 -18.80 7.25 0.33
CA ASN A 2 -17.59 6.45 0.42
C ASN A 2 -16.71 6.71 -0.79
N LYS A 3 -15.51 7.20 -0.59
CA LYS A 3 -14.65 7.48 -1.71
C LYS A 3 -14.21 6.25 -2.48
N PHE A 4 -14.24 5.10 -1.85
CA PHE A 4 -13.84 3.88 -2.53
C PHE A 4 -14.81 3.50 -3.64
N ALA A 5 -16.06 3.87 -3.49
CA ALA A 5 -17.04 3.47 -4.47
C ALA A 5 -16.73 3.99 -5.86
N LYS A 6 -16.14 5.16 -5.93
CA LYS A 6 -15.85 5.72 -7.22
C LYS A 6 -14.81 4.99 -8.00
N MET A 7 -13.95 4.31 -7.30
CA MET A 7 -12.83 3.68 -7.96
C MET A 7 -13.05 2.23 -8.24
N SER A 8 -14.16 1.72 -7.82
CA SER A 8 -14.41 0.30 -8.00
C SER A 8 -14.42 -0.13 -9.45
N ILE A 9 -14.65 0.81 -10.32
CA ILE A 9 -14.70 0.48 -11.73
C ILE A 9 -13.41 -0.10 -12.21
N VAL A 10 -12.34 0.38 -11.65
CA VAL A 10 -11.04 -0.08 -12.08
C VAL A 10 -10.86 -1.56 -11.84
N ALA A 11 -11.53 -2.04 -10.86
CA ALA A 11 -11.36 -3.43 -10.50
C ALA A 11 -11.72 -4.37 -11.64
N ALA A 12 -12.59 -3.91 -12.49
CA ALA A 12 -13.02 -4.80 -13.55
C ALA A 12 -11.84 -5.25 -14.40
N ALA A 13 -10.92 -4.37 -14.59
CA ALA A 13 -9.82 -4.74 -15.43
C ALA A 13 -8.93 -5.77 -14.76
N ALA A 14 -8.88 -5.67 -13.48
CA ALA A 14 -7.99 -6.54 -12.78
C ALA A 14 -8.39 -8.00 -12.90
N ALA A 15 -9.65 -8.20 -13.02
CA ALA A 15 -10.10 -9.56 -13.06
C ALA A 15 -9.39 -10.37 -14.11
N VAL A 16 -9.06 -9.72 -15.14
CA VAL A 16 -8.42 -10.41 -16.21
C VAL A 16 -7.03 -10.84 -15.84
N ALA A 17 -6.34 -9.88 -15.33
CA ALA A 17 -4.95 -10.14 -15.09
C ALA A 17 -4.75 -11.22 -14.06
N GLY A 18 -5.64 -11.26 -13.14
CA GLY A 18 -5.41 -12.18 -12.08
C GLY A 18 -5.55 -13.60 -12.45
N ALA A 19 -6.09 -13.85 -13.59
CA ALA A 19 -6.46 -15.18 -13.87
C ALA A 19 -5.30 -16.09 -13.60
N GLY A 20 -4.45 -16.34 -14.07
CA GLY A 20 -3.58 -17.45 -13.98
C GLY A 20 -2.88 -17.64 -12.68
N THR A 21 -2.54 -16.59 -12.01
CA THR A 21 -1.62 -16.76 -10.92
C THR A 21 -2.11 -16.22 -9.60
N ALA A 22 -3.28 -15.66 -9.62
CA ALA A 22 -3.70 -14.96 -8.45
C ALA A 22 -3.92 -15.83 -7.23
N TYR A 23 -4.00 -17.09 -7.39
CA TYR A 23 -4.23 -17.92 -6.23
C TYR A 23 -3.17 -17.73 -5.16
N ALA A 24 -2.01 -17.30 -5.54
CA ALA A 24 -0.94 -17.16 -4.59
C ALA A 24 -1.07 -15.89 -3.77
N ASP A 25 -1.52 -14.84 -4.39
CA ASP A 25 -1.51 -13.55 -3.73
C ASP A 25 -2.75 -12.76 -4.05
N HIS A 26 -3.40 -12.34 -3.01
CA HIS A 26 -4.51 -11.40 -3.14
C HIS A 26 -4.04 -9.97 -2.91
N LEU A 27 -2.77 -9.79 -2.64
CA LEU A 27 -2.16 -8.48 -2.41
C LEU A 27 -0.92 -8.35 -3.25
N ASN A 28 -0.72 -7.18 -3.83
CA ASN A 28 0.51 -6.93 -4.55
C ASN A 28 0.76 -5.44 -4.71
N ILE A 29 1.97 -5.01 -4.43
CA ILE A 29 2.43 -3.67 -4.71
C ILE A 29 3.62 -3.79 -5.64
N ASP A 30 3.57 -3.09 -6.77
CA ASP A 30 4.70 -3.11 -7.70
C ASP A 30 5.77 -2.15 -7.18
N VAL A 31 6.59 -2.64 -6.28
CA VAL A 31 7.64 -1.79 -5.69
C VAL A 31 8.83 -1.66 -6.63
N ASP A 32 9.01 -2.61 -7.55
CA ASP A 32 10.13 -2.54 -8.47
C ASP A 32 10.00 -1.37 -9.42
N GLY A 33 8.79 -0.96 -9.71
CA GLY A 33 8.56 0.17 -10.58
C GLY A 33 8.27 1.47 -9.84
N ALA A 34 8.47 1.49 -8.53
CA ALA A 34 8.18 2.69 -7.75
C ALA A 34 9.07 3.83 -8.16
N MET A 35 8.48 5.01 -8.31
CA MET A 35 9.21 6.20 -8.70
C MET A 35 8.85 7.35 -7.79
N ILE A 36 9.70 8.34 -7.74
CA ILE A 36 9.44 9.54 -6.96
C ILE A 36 8.97 10.65 -7.86
N GLU A 37 7.87 11.29 -7.47
CA GLU A 37 7.30 12.39 -8.22
C GLU A 37 6.88 13.46 -7.23
N ASP A 38 7.53 14.60 -7.27
CA ASP A 38 7.23 15.73 -6.38
C ASP A 38 7.21 15.32 -4.90
N GLY A 39 8.16 14.48 -4.52
CA GLY A 39 8.26 14.07 -3.13
C GLY A 39 7.32 12.96 -2.72
N ALA A 40 6.52 12.47 -3.63
CA ALA A 40 5.64 11.35 -3.37
C ALA A 40 6.19 10.10 -4.04
N ILE A 41 5.79 8.94 -3.55
CA ILE A 41 6.16 7.69 -4.18
C ILE A 41 4.99 7.23 -5.02
N VAL A 42 5.25 6.90 -6.28
CA VAL A 42 4.21 6.43 -7.19
C VAL A 42 4.47 4.97 -7.52
N PHE A 43 3.51 4.13 -7.22
CA PHE A 43 3.58 2.72 -7.57
C PHE A 43 2.77 2.48 -8.84
N PRO A 44 3.35 1.80 -9.83
CA PRO A 44 2.62 1.58 -11.08
C PRO A 44 1.33 0.81 -10.90
N SER A 45 1.27 -0.08 -9.92
CA SER A 45 0.09 -0.89 -9.75
C SER A 45 0.04 -1.44 -8.32
N VAL A 46 -1.17 -1.47 -7.78
CA VAL A 46 -1.43 -2.03 -6.44
C VAL A 46 -2.67 -2.89 -6.53
N LEU A 47 -2.56 -4.11 -6.04
CA LEU A 47 -3.69 -5.04 -5.97
C LEU A 47 -4.04 -5.28 -4.51
N ILE A 48 -5.30 -5.14 -4.17
CA ILE A 48 -5.77 -5.40 -2.83
C ILE A 48 -7.17 -6.05 -2.94
N ASP A 49 -7.45 -7.00 -2.09
CA ASP A 49 -8.70 -7.74 -2.20
C ASP A 49 -9.87 -7.09 -1.48
N LYS A 50 -9.61 -6.09 -0.67
CA LYS A 50 -10.65 -5.33 0.02
C LYS A 50 -10.20 -3.89 0.07
N ASP A 51 -11.13 -2.97 0.31
CA ASP A 51 -10.76 -1.56 0.45
C ASP A 51 -9.73 -1.41 1.56
N GLY A 52 -8.76 -0.57 1.35
CA GLY A 52 -7.73 -0.36 2.35
C GLY A 52 -6.77 0.73 1.96
N TYR A 53 -5.52 0.55 2.36
CA TYR A 53 -4.50 1.60 2.23
C TYR A 53 -3.16 1.01 1.83
N VAL A 54 -2.41 1.78 1.06
CA VAL A 54 -0.98 1.57 0.89
C VAL A 54 -0.30 2.46 1.90
N VAL A 55 0.59 1.88 2.69
CA VAL A 55 1.21 2.57 3.82
C VAL A 55 2.72 2.48 3.67
N ILE A 56 3.40 3.60 3.88
CA ILE A 56 4.86 3.65 3.76
C ILE A 56 5.47 3.85 5.14
N HIS A 57 6.45 3.04 5.46
CA HIS A 57 7.19 3.13 6.70
C HIS A 57 8.63 3.49 6.41
N ALA A 58 9.22 4.30 7.28
CA ALA A 58 10.64 4.59 7.21
C ALA A 58 11.44 3.37 7.63
N VAL A 59 12.70 3.34 7.25
CA VAL A 59 13.59 2.26 7.64
C VAL A 59 14.73 2.87 8.44
N GLU A 60 14.99 2.28 9.60
CA GLU A 60 16.12 2.68 10.43
C GLU A 60 16.89 1.43 10.80
N ASN A 61 18.21 1.49 10.63
CA ASN A 61 19.07 0.36 10.95
C ASN A 61 18.63 -0.92 10.26
N GLY A 62 18.14 -0.79 9.02
CA GLY A 62 17.73 -1.95 8.23
C GLY A 62 16.37 -2.51 8.57
N GLU A 63 15.62 -1.86 9.45
CA GLU A 63 14.31 -2.37 9.87
C GLU A 63 13.24 -1.29 9.74
N PRO A 64 12.01 -1.69 9.43
CA PRO A 64 10.95 -0.70 9.34
C PRO A 64 10.63 -0.12 10.71
N VAL A 65 10.28 1.15 10.72
CA VAL A 65 9.81 1.81 11.93
C VAL A 65 8.32 1.54 12.06
N LEU A 66 7.92 0.87 13.11
CA LEU A 66 6.53 0.45 13.32
C LEU A 66 6.09 0.85 14.72
N PRO A 67 4.83 1.08 14.93
CA PRO A 67 3.73 1.08 13.97
C PRO A 67 3.58 2.38 13.20
N ALA A 68 4.35 3.38 13.51
CA ALA A 68 4.22 4.68 12.87
C ALA A 68 4.54 4.59 11.38
N SER A 69 3.82 5.36 10.60
CA SER A 69 4.05 5.42 9.16
C SER A 69 4.34 6.87 8.77
N ILE A 70 4.94 7.03 7.61
CA ILE A 70 5.28 8.36 7.11
C ILE A 70 4.43 8.75 5.90
N GLY A 71 3.55 7.87 5.47
CA GLY A 71 2.64 8.20 4.38
C GLY A 71 1.66 7.07 4.14
N HIS A 72 0.49 7.43 3.62
CA HIS A 72 -0.49 6.42 3.25
C HIS A 72 -1.46 7.00 2.25
N THR A 73 -2.13 6.13 1.51
CA THR A 73 -3.20 6.56 0.62
C THR A 73 -4.22 5.44 0.52
N ALA A 74 -5.47 5.82 0.33
CA ALA A 74 -6.55 4.86 0.23
C ALA A 74 -6.58 4.24 -1.15
N VAL A 75 -6.86 2.94 -1.21
CA VAL A 75 -7.04 2.23 -2.47
C VAL A 75 -8.25 1.32 -2.35
N PRO A 76 -9.04 1.21 -3.41
CA PRO A 76 -10.21 0.33 -3.37
C PRO A 76 -9.81 -1.09 -3.68
N ALA A 77 -10.70 -2.01 -3.38
CA ALA A 77 -10.49 -3.40 -3.78
C ALA A 77 -10.29 -3.48 -5.29
N GLY A 78 -9.38 -4.33 -5.70
CA GLY A 78 -9.04 -4.50 -7.09
C GLY A 78 -7.66 -3.95 -7.38
N THR A 79 -7.37 -3.73 -8.64
CA THR A 79 -6.09 -3.18 -9.07
C THR A 79 -6.25 -1.69 -9.34
N THR A 80 -5.37 -0.89 -8.74
CA THR A 80 -5.32 0.55 -8.98
C THR A 80 -3.97 0.88 -9.56
N GLU A 81 -3.95 1.68 -10.61
CA GLU A 81 -2.70 2.06 -11.26
C GLU A 81 -2.27 3.45 -10.82
N ASN A 82 -0.96 3.66 -10.86
CA ASN A 82 -0.38 4.97 -10.54
C ASN A 82 -0.81 5.46 -9.17
N VAL A 83 -0.56 4.62 -8.18
CA VAL A 83 -0.93 4.95 -6.80
C VAL A 83 0.13 5.84 -6.21
N LYS A 84 -0.26 7.05 -5.83
CA LYS A 84 0.66 8.06 -5.35
C LYS A 84 0.52 8.20 -3.84
N VAL A 85 1.61 8.04 -3.13
CA VAL A 85 1.63 8.15 -1.68
C VAL A 85 2.54 9.29 -1.28
N GLU A 86 1.97 10.30 -0.64
CA GLU A 86 2.78 11.41 -0.17
C GLU A 86 3.50 11.01 1.10
N VAL A 87 4.75 11.39 1.21
CA VAL A 87 5.60 10.97 2.29
C VAL A 87 6.01 12.20 3.09
N GLU A 88 5.93 12.10 4.41
CA GLU A 88 6.33 13.20 5.29
C GLU A 88 7.76 13.58 4.99
N GLY A 89 7.99 14.87 4.81
CA GLY A 89 9.31 15.37 4.49
C GLY A 89 9.73 15.13 3.05
N GLY A 90 8.91 14.46 2.27
CA GLY A 90 9.23 14.18 0.88
C GLY A 90 10.07 12.92 0.73
N ALA A 91 9.75 12.11 -0.25
CA ALA A 91 10.53 10.93 -0.56
C ALA A 91 11.81 11.32 -1.28
N MET A 92 12.87 10.58 -1.05
CA MET A 92 14.16 10.87 -1.66
C MET A 92 14.71 9.64 -2.34
N GLU A 93 15.32 9.87 -3.49
CA GLU A 93 15.92 8.77 -4.24
C GLU A 93 17.04 8.12 -3.42
N GLY A 94 17.13 6.80 -3.54
CA GLY A 94 18.17 6.08 -2.85
C GLY A 94 17.88 5.79 -1.40
N THR A 95 16.71 6.18 -0.93
CA THR A 95 16.32 5.92 0.45
C THR A 95 15.49 4.66 0.51
N ASP A 96 15.72 3.85 1.52
CA ASP A 96 14.98 2.62 1.72
C ASP A 96 13.69 2.87 2.46
N TYR A 97 12.63 2.22 2.02
CA TYR A 97 11.32 2.30 2.64
C TYR A 97 10.72 0.90 2.68
N VAL A 98 9.64 0.76 3.46
CA VAL A 98 8.84 -0.46 3.43
C VAL A 98 7.42 -0.08 3.10
N ALA A 99 6.86 -0.75 2.09
CA ALA A 99 5.47 -0.53 1.69
C ALA A 99 4.63 -1.66 2.26
N MET A 100 3.51 -1.31 2.86
CA MET A 100 2.59 -2.28 3.43
C MET A 100 1.18 -2.00 2.93
N ILE A 101 0.34 -3.01 3.06
CA ILE A 101 -1.07 -2.85 2.80
C ILE A 101 -1.81 -3.03 4.12
N HIS A 102 -2.73 -2.12 4.41
CA HIS A 102 -3.62 -2.23 5.56
C HIS A 102 -5.05 -2.20 5.05
N TYR A 103 -5.92 -2.96 5.70
CA TYR A 103 -7.32 -2.98 5.33
C TYR A 103 -8.09 -1.92 6.10
N GLU A 104 -9.13 -1.37 5.48
CA GLU A 104 -10.06 -0.52 6.18
C GLU A 104 -10.98 -1.41 6.99
N THR A 105 -10.91 -1.37 8.30
CA THR A 105 -11.67 -2.29 9.14
C THR A 105 -12.81 -1.64 9.92
N ASN A 106 -12.81 -0.32 10.07
CA ASN A 106 -13.86 0.34 10.84
C ASN A 106 -14.73 1.28 10.03
N ASP A 107 -14.62 1.19 8.70
CA ASP A 107 -15.57 1.82 7.79
C ASP A 107 -15.64 3.34 7.92
N ASN A 108 -14.54 3.98 8.28
CA ASN A 108 -14.58 5.42 8.44
C ASN A 108 -13.74 6.17 7.40
N ASP A 109 -13.18 5.45 6.41
CA ASP A 109 -12.38 6.05 5.35
C ASP A 109 -11.17 6.82 5.86
N THR A 110 -10.70 6.47 7.04
CA THR A 110 -9.52 7.11 7.64
C THR A 110 -8.57 6.02 8.11
N TYR A 111 -7.31 6.18 7.81
CA TYR A 111 -6.30 5.22 8.25
C TYR A 111 -6.00 5.48 9.71
N ASP A 112 -6.37 4.55 10.56
CA ASP A 112 -6.28 4.73 12.01
C ASP A 112 -5.23 3.88 12.70
N PHE A 113 -4.56 3.02 11.97
CA PHE A 113 -3.57 2.14 12.59
C PHE A 113 -2.39 2.97 13.10
N GLY A 114 -1.97 2.68 14.33
CA GLY A 114 -0.84 3.39 14.88
C GLY A 114 -0.68 3.03 16.34
N GLU A 115 0.14 3.81 17.02
CA GLU A 115 0.41 3.57 18.42
C GLU A 115 -0.87 3.68 19.22
N GLY A 116 -1.17 2.65 20.00
CA GLY A 116 -2.40 2.63 20.77
C GLY A 116 -3.61 2.17 19.99
N MET A 117 -3.48 1.99 18.69
CA MET A 117 -4.59 1.56 17.85
C MET A 117 -4.09 0.54 16.83
N THR A 118 -3.68 -0.60 17.33
CA THR A 118 -3.14 -1.63 16.43
C THR A 118 -4.15 -2.71 16.11
N ASP A 119 -5.39 -2.56 16.56
CA ASP A 119 -6.44 -3.51 16.25
C ASP A 119 -7.45 -2.96 15.23
N VAL A 120 -7.19 -1.79 14.65
CA VAL A 120 -8.01 -1.24 13.58
C VAL A 120 -7.12 -1.03 12.37
N ASP A 121 -7.72 -1.08 11.19
CA ASP A 121 -7.02 -0.89 9.91
C ASP A 121 -5.75 -1.73 9.88
N THR A 122 -5.94 -3.00 10.16
CA THR A 122 -4.82 -3.91 10.39
C THR A 122 -4.13 -4.31 9.09
N PRO A 123 -2.87 -4.74 9.17
CA PRO A 123 -2.13 -5.11 7.97
C PRO A 123 -2.77 -6.27 7.23
N GLY A 124 -2.69 -6.24 5.92
CA GLY A 124 -3.02 -7.39 5.12
C GLY A 124 -2.00 -8.49 5.37
N MET A 125 -2.43 -9.72 5.31
CA MET A 125 -1.57 -10.85 5.64
C MET A 125 -1.33 -11.72 4.43
N LYS A 126 -0.12 -12.24 4.35
CA LYS A 126 0.20 -13.22 3.33
C LYS A 126 -0.32 -14.59 3.75
N PRO A 127 -0.35 -15.55 2.81
CA PRO A 127 -0.84 -16.89 3.15
C PRO A 127 -0.09 -17.55 4.30
N ASP A 128 1.15 -17.16 4.55
CA ASP A 128 1.92 -17.74 5.65
C ASP A 128 1.69 -17.02 6.97
N ASN A 129 0.67 -16.15 7.02
CA ASN A 129 0.30 -15.43 8.25
C ASN A 129 1.30 -14.38 8.68
N THR A 130 2.08 -13.85 7.75
CA THR A 130 2.94 -12.71 8.05
C THR A 130 2.40 -11.48 7.34
N PRO A 131 2.63 -10.28 7.88
CA PRO A 131 2.15 -9.07 7.23
C PRO A 131 2.75 -8.88 5.85
N TYR A 132 1.95 -8.36 4.95
CA TYR A 132 2.42 -8.05 3.61
C TYR A 132 3.23 -6.77 3.69
N ALA A 133 4.53 -6.90 3.64
CA ALA A 133 5.44 -5.77 3.77
C ALA A 133 6.59 -5.97 2.80
N LEU A 134 6.82 -4.98 1.96
CA LEU A 134 7.83 -5.08 0.91
C LEU A 134 8.86 -3.98 1.08
N PRO A 135 10.09 -4.34 1.40
CA PRO A 135 11.16 -3.35 1.41
C PRO A 135 11.52 -2.98 -0.02
N PHE A 136 11.85 -1.73 -0.21
CA PHE A 136 12.27 -1.26 -1.53
C PHE A 136 13.10 0.00 -1.37
N THR A 137 13.87 0.31 -2.41
CA THR A 137 14.63 1.55 -2.44
C THR A 137 13.94 2.46 -3.45
N ALA A 138 13.59 3.64 -3.03
CA ALA A 138 12.90 4.57 -3.91
C ALA A 138 13.82 4.99 -5.03
N GLY A 139 13.39 4.76 -6.25
CA GLY A 139 14.24 5.02 -7.37
C GLY A 139 13.74 6.15 -8.20
N GLY A 140 14.57 6.82 -8.79
CA GLY A 140 14.15 7.82 -9.68
C GLY A 140 14.26 7.38 -11.05
N MET A 141 14.40 6.37 -11.42
CA MET A 141 14.63 6.13 -12.65
C MET A 141 14.34 5.73 -13.26
#